data_84a2e525173f5fd2b46f1b019ae6f70e
#
_entry.id   84a2e525173f5fd2b46f1b019ae6f70e
#
_cell.length_a   1.000
_cell.length_b   1.000
_cell.length_c   1.000
_cell.angle_alpha   90.00
_cell.angle_beta   90.00
_cell.angle_gamma   90.00
#
_symmetry.space_group_name_H-M   'P 1'
#
loop_
_entity.id
_entity.type
_entity.pdbx_description
1 polymer ?
#
loop_
_entity_poly.entity_id
_entity_poly.type
_entity_poly.pdbx_seq_one_letter_code
_entity_poly.pdbx_strand_id
1 'polypeptide(L)'
;CRVGFTFAESDMKILESLKPIINHYYNQEINEVKRENGVYHLSYHSKHFVNFFIKLGIKPVDSAEKCVPESIFTAPKKAVTGFLQGLFTADGTANFIKGSNAYVRLTSKSLQLIKDVQLLLLNYGIKSRIYNRSRAPRNLFPYTTKSGEAKTYYSDGILYELNVGRESVIRFIEQI
;
A
#
# COMPACT_ATOMS: atom_id res chain seq x y z
N CYS A 1 -11.24 -16.76 7.70
CA CYS A 1 -10.47 -15.58 8.19
C CYS A 1 -9.01 -15.77 7.81
N ARG A 2 -8.44 -14.80 7.11
CA ARG A 2 -7.03 -14.84 6.63
C ARG A 2 -6.44 -13.44 6.57
N VAL A 3 -5.18 -13.31 7.02
CA VAL A 3 -4.31 -12.20 6.66
C VAL A 3 -3.33 -12.70 5.60
N GLY A 4 -3.23 -12.01 4.48
CA GLY A 4 -2.36 -12.39 3.37
C GLY A 4 -1.48 -11.24 2.92
N PHE A 5 -0.22 -11.57 2.63
CA PHE A 5 0.75 -10.67 2.03
C PHE A 5 1.14 -11.21 0.66
N THR A 6 1.31 -10.32 -0.29
CA THR A 6 1.63 -10.68 -1.68
C THR A 6 2.87 -9.92 -2.11
N PHE A 7 3.84 -10.62 -2.67
CA PHE A 7 5.12 -10.07 -3.10
C PHE A 7 5.41 -10.47 -4.54
N ALA A 8 5.95 -9.55 -5.32
CA ALA A 8 6.54 -9.88 -6.61
C ALA A 8 7.93 -10.52 -6.40
N GLU A 9 8.48 -11.14 -7.44
CA GLU A 9 9.83 -11.72 -7.39
C GLU A 9 10.92 -10.66 -7.13
N SER A 10 10.70 -9.42 -7.57
CA SER A 10 11.55 -8.26 -7.25
C SER A 10 11.57 -7.89 -5.75
N ASP A 11 10.56 -8.31 -5.01
CA ASP A 11 10.32 -7.88 -3.62
C ASP A 11 10.78 -8.93 -2.59
N MET A 12 11.53 -9.96 -3.02
CA MET A 12 11.98 -11.05 -2.15
C MET A 12 12.77 -10.55 -0.94
N LYS A 13 13.59 -9.52 -1.09
CA LYS A 13 14.34 -8.92 0.04
C LYS A 13 13.40 -8.35 1.12
N ILE A 14 12.26 -7.80 0.70
CA ILE A 14 11.23 -7.28 1.62
C ILE A 14 10.56 -8.46 2.33
N LEU A 15 10.18 -9.50 1.59
CA LEU A 15 9.60 -10.72 2.15
C LEU A 15 10.53 -11.36 3.18
N GLU A 16 11.81 -11.53 2.85
CA GLU A 16 12.83 -12.11 3.74
C GLU A 16 12.98 -11.33 5.04
N SER A 17 12.88 -10.01 5.01
CA SER A 17 12.94 -9.16 6.19
C SER A 17 11.63 -9.13 7.01
N LEU A 18 10.48 -9.20 6.36
CA LEU A 18 9.17 -9.13 7.02
C LEU A 18 8.71 -10.48 7.58
N LYS A 19 8.97 -11.59 6.87
CA LYS A 19 8.51 -12.93 7.25
C LYS A 19 8.89 -13.32 8.67
N PRO A 20 10.15 -13.18 9.15
CA PRO A 20 10.50 -13.53 10.52
C PRO A 20 9.74 -12.71 11.57
N ILE A 21 9.51 -11.42 11.29
CA ILE A 21 8.77 -10.53 12.19
C ILE A 21 7.31 -10.99 12.29
N ILE A 22 6.67 -11.24 11.15
CA ILE A 22 5.25 -11.64 11.13
C ILE A 22 5.08 -13.02 11.76
N ASN A 23 5.96 -13.98 11.45
CA ASN A 23 5.96 -15.32 12.04
C ASN A 23 6.15 -15.28 13.56
N HIS A 24 7.02 -14.40 14.07
CA HIS A 24 7.17 -14.18 15.50
C HIS A 24 5.85 -13.75 16.17
N TYR A 25 5.16 -12.75 15.61
CA TYR A 25 3.85 -12.30 16.12
C TYR A 25 2.75 -13.33 15.94
N TYR A 26 2.83 -14.16 14.90
CA TYR A 26 1.87 -15.22 14.63
C TYR A 26 2.14 -16.48 15.51
N ASN A 27 3.34 -16.58 16.07
CA ASN A 27 3.84 -17.69 16.87
C ASN A 27 3.86 -19.04 16.12
N GLN A 28 4.04 -19.01 14.82
CA GLN A 28 4.23 -20.19 13.96
C GLN A 28 5.06 -19.83 12.74
N GLU A 29 5.86 -20.79 12.27
CA GLU A 29 6.62 -20.63 11.03
C GLU A 29 5.71 -20.89 9.83
N ILE A 30 5.49 -19.84 9.03
CA ILE A 30 4.73 -19.91 7.79
C ILE A 30 5.67 -19.61 6.64
N ASN A 31 5.63 -20.43 5.61
CA ASN A 31 6.41 -20.25 4.40
C ASN A 31 5.54 -19.66 3.28
N GLU A 32 6.18 -18.91 2.42
CA GLU A 32 5.57 -18.37 1.22
C GLU A 32 5.27 -19.48 0.19
N VAL A 33 4.22 -19.26 -0.59
CA VAL A 33 3.84 -20.13 -1.70
C VAL A 33 3.97 -19.36 -3.00
N LYS A 34 4.88 -19.81 -3.89
CA LYS A 34 4.99 -19.28 -5.25
C LYS A 34 3.76 -19.70 -6.06
N ARG A 35 3.12 -18.75 -6.74
CA ARG A 35 2.00 -18.98 -7.65
C ARG A 35 2.48 -19.09 -9.09
N GLU A 36 1.66 -19.65 -9.96
CA GLU A 36 1.95 -19.83 -11.39
C GLU A 36 2.29 -18.51 -12.12
N ASN A 37 1.71 -17.40 -11.66
CA ASN A 37 1.98 -16.06 -12.18
C ASN A 37 3.26 -15.40 -11.64
N GLY A 38 4.13 -16.15 -10.93
CA GLY A 38 5.39 -15.66 -10.39
C GLY A 38 5.27 -14.86 -9.09
N VAL A 39 4.08 -14.72 -8.53
CA VAL A 39 3.83 -13.98 -7.28
C VAL A 39 3.96 -14.91 -6.08
N TYR A 40 4.51 -14.39 -4.98
CA TYR A 40 4.66 -15.12 -3.72
C TYR A 40 3.56 -14.69 -2.74
N HIS A 41 2.88 -15.66 -2.13
CA HIS A 41 1.84 -15.44 -1.14
C HIS A 41 2.28 -15.97 0.23
N LEU A 42 2.21 -15.12 1.24
CA LEU A 42 2.36 -15.49 2.64
C LEU A 42 0.98 -15.35 3.31
N SER A 43 0.42 -16.46 3.84
CA SER A 43 -0.98 -16.49 4.28
C SER A 43 -1.11 -17.05 5.69
N TYR A 44 -1.71 -16.27 6.58
CA TYR A 44 -1.91 -16.58 8.00
C TYR A 44 -3.41 -16.79 8.29
N HIS A 45 -3.77 -18.02 8.70
CA HIS A 45 -5.16 -18.46 8.93
C HIS A 45 -5.48 -18.47 10.43
N SER A 46 -5.82 -17.32 11.01
CA SER A 46 -6.19 -17.19 12.42
C SER A 46 -7.18 -16.06 12.63
N LYS A 47 -8.26 -16.32 13.38
CA LYS A 47 -9.20 -15.28 13.82
C LYS A 47 -8.53 -14.26 14.75
N HIS A 48 -7.64 -14.73 15.64
CA HIS A 48 -6.92 -13.85 16.56
C HIS A 48 -6.01 -12.88 15.82
N PHE A 49 -5.30 -13.38 14.81
CA PHE A 49 -4.41 -12.54 14.00
C PHE A 49 -5.18 -11.54 13.13
N VAL A 50 -6.32 -11.95 12.55
CA VAL A 50 -7.22 -11.02 11.85
C VAL A 50 -7.77 -9.96 12.81
N ASN A 51 -8.21 -10.36 14.01
CA ASN A 51 -8.72 -9.43 15.02
C ASN A 51 -7.65 -8.45 15.51
N PHE A 52 -6.39 -8.85 15.56
CA PHE A 52 -5.27 -7.95 15.85
C PHE A 52 -5.23 -6.78 14.86
N PHE A 53 -5.27 -7.05 13.56
CA PHE A 53 -5.30 -6.00 12.54
C PHE A 53 -6.57 -5.15 12.58
N ILE A 54 -7.73 -5.77 12.84
CA ILE A 54 -9.01 -5.04 13.01
C ILE A 54 -8.91 -4.06 14.19
N LYS A 55 -8.33 -4.48 15.32
CA LYS A 55 -8.13 -3.60 16.49
C LYS A 55 -7.15 -2.46 16.21
N LEU A 56 -6.21 -2.63 15.30
CA LEU A 56 -5.36 -1.54 14.81
C LEU A 56 -6.11 -0.57 13.87
N GLY A 57 -7.37 -0.86 13.53
CA GLY A 57 -8.19 -0.03 12.64
C GLY A 57 -8.12 -0.43 11.16
N ILE A 58 -7.48 -1.55 10.82
CA ILE A 58 -7.45 -2.06 9.45
C ILE A 58 -8.80 -2.74 9.15
N LYS A 59 -9.49 -2.24 8.13
CA LYS A 59 -10.81 -2.74 7.72
C LYS A 59 -10.71 -3.54 6.42
N PRO A 60 -11.45 -4.66 6.28
CA PRO A 60 -11.56 -5.40 5.04
C PRO A 60 -12.55 -4.69 4.08
N VAL A 61 -12.09 -3.63 3.47
CA VAL A 61 -12.89 -2.76 2.58
C VAL A 61 -12.32 -2.76 1.16
N ASP A 62 -13.11 -2.30 0.20
CA ASP A 62 -12.66 -2.10 -1.17
C ASP A 62 -11.61 -0.98 -1.28
N SER A 63 -10.88 -0.99 -2.41
CA SER A 63 -9.79 -0.04 -2.63
C SER A 63 -10.20 1.43 -2.58
N ALA A 64 -11.47 1.75 -2.88
CA ALA A 64 -12.02 3.10 -2.82
C ALA A 64 -12.34 3.57 -1.40
N GLU A 65 -12.54 2.62 -0.46
CA GLU A 65 -12.95 2.90 0.93
C GLU A 65 -11.77 2.84 1.92
N LYS A 66 -10.56 2.57 1.43
CA LYS A 66 -9.36 2.54 2.28
C LYS A 66 -9.11 3.89 2.96
N CYS A 67 -8.63 3.85 4.19
CA CYS A 67 -8.17 5.01 4.95
C CYS A 67 -6.92 4.62 5.74
N VAL A 68 -6.22 5.61 6.28
CA VAL A 68 -5.18 5.35 7.28
C VAL A 68 -5.86 4.82 8.54
N PRO A 69 -5.38 3.70 9.14
CA PRO A 69 -5.88 3.22 10.41
C PRO A 69 -5.83 4.30 11.50
N GLU A 70 -6.90 4.46 12.28
CA GLU A 70 -6.99 5.50 13.31
C GLU A 70 -5.83 5.42 14.32
N SER A 71 -5.39 4.22 14.66
CA SER A 71 -4.25 3.98 15.53
C SER A 71 -2.95 4.64 15.06
N ILE A 72 -2.78 4.89 13.76
CA ILE A 72 -1.59 5.55 13.21
C ILE A 72 -1.54 7.03 13.57
N PHE A 73 -2.70 7.71 13.66
CA PHE A 73 -2.73 9.14 14.01
C PHE A 73 -2.30 9.43 15.45
N THR A 74 -2.42 8.43 16.33
CA THR A 74 -2.02 8.53 17.74
C THR A 74 -0.74 7.74 18.05
N ALA A 75 -0.14 7.12 17.05
CA ALA A 75 1.05 6.29 17.21
C ALA A 75 2.32 7.13 17.43
N PRO A 76 3.35 6.56 18.09
CA PRO A 76 4.66 7.18 18.15
C PRO A 76 5.23 7.46 16.76
N LYS A 77 6.01 8.54 16.64
CA LYS A 77 6.61 9.00 15.36
C LYS A 77 7.25 7.84 14.57
N LYS A 78 7.99 6.96 15.23
CA LYS A 78 8.66 5.80 14.60
C LYS A 78 7.67 4.84 13.91
N ALA A 79 6.51 4.62 14.51
CA ALA A 79 5.46 3.76 13.93
C ALA A 79 4.79 4.44 12.74
N VAL A 80 4.53 5.74 12.81
CA VAL A 80 4.02 6.52 11.68
C VAL A 80 5.01 6.53 10.52
N THR A 81 6.31 6.73 10.80
CA THR A 81 7.37 6.62 9.78
C THR A 81 7.36 5.24 9.11
N GLY A 82 7.34 4.15 9.90
CA GLY A 82 7.30 2.79 9.36
C GLY A 82 6.05 2.51 8.52
N PHE A 83 4.88 3.05 8.93
CA PHE A 83 3.65 2.96 8.14
C PHE A 83 3.81 3.67 6.79
N LEU A 84 4.32 4.90 6.77
CA LEU A 84 4.55 5.66 5.54
C LEU A 84 5.58 4.97 4.65
N GLN A 85 6.70 4.49 5.20
CA GLN A 85 7.69 3.70 4.46
C GLN A 85 7.05 2.49 3.77
N GLY A 86 6.30 1.68 4.52
CA GLY A 86 5.61 0.51 3.97
C GLY A 86 4.63 0.88 2.86
N LEU A 87 3.82 1.91 3.07
CA LEU A 87 2.83 2.36 2.09
C LEU A 87 3.48 2.87 0.80
N PHE A 88 4.52 3.72 0.91
CA PHE A 88 5.21 4.24 -0.27
C PHE A 88 6.09 3.19 -0.97
N THR A 89 6.59 2.19 -0.24
CA THR A 89 7.30 1.05 -0.84
C THR A 89 6.36 0.17 -1.67
N ALA A 90 5.13 -0.05 -1.18
CA ALA A 90 4.17 -0.90 -1.87
C ALA A 90 3.49 -0.21 -3.07
N ASP A 91 2.99 1.02 -2.88
CA ASP A 91 2.10 1.71 -3.83
C ASP A 91 2.69 3.06 -4.32
N GLY A 92 3.87 3.43 -3.86
CA GLY A 92 4.53 4.68 -4.23
C GLY A 92 5.31 4.59 -5.53
N THR A 93 5.61 5.76 -6.08
CA THR A 93 6.52 5.93 -7.23
C THR A 93 7.45 7.09 -6.93
N ALA A 94 8.74 6.90 -7.13
CA ALA A 94 9.76 7.94 -6.97
C ALA A 94 10.52 8.17 -8.27
N ASN A 95 10.86 9.42 -8.54
CA ASN A 95 11.74 9.81 -9.64
C ASN A 95 12.80 10.78 -9.14
N PHE A 96 14.07 10.37 -9.28
CA PHE A 96 15.25 11.16 -8.87
C PHE A 96 16.26 11.33 -10.02
N ILE A 97 15.81 11.24 -11.27
CA ILE A 97 16.67 11.35 -12.44
C ILE A 97 17.26 12.77 -12.51
N LYS A 98 18.59 12.85 -12.59
CA LYS A 98 19.31 14.12 -12.74
C LYS A 98 18.83 14.86 -14.00
N GLY A 99 18.50 16.15 -13.85
CA GLY A 99 17.96 16.96 -14.95
C GLY A 99 16.45 16.90 -15.14
N SER A 100 15.73 16.07 -14.35
CA SER A 100 14.27 16.06 -14.28
C SER A 100 13.77 16.57 -12.92
N ASN A 101 12.47 16.90 -12.84
CA ASN A 101 11.88 17.28 -11.56
C ASN A 101 11.78 16.04 -10.65
N ALA A 102 12.50 16.06 -9.52
CA ALA A 102 12.37 15.05 -8.49
C ALA A 102 10.96 15.05 -7.89
N TYR A 103 10.38 13.87 -7.69
CA TYR A 103 9.08 13.72 -7.04
C TYR A 103 8.95 12.36 -6.36
N VAL A 104 8.07 12.32 -5.36
CA VAL A 104 7.51 11.07 -4.81
C VAL A 104 6.00 11.16 -4.94
N ARG A 105 5.36 10.09 -5.38
CA ARG A 105 3.92 10.01 -5.62
C ARG A 105 3.32 8.80 -4.96
N LEU A 106 2.07 8.95 -4.51
CA LEU A 106 1.21 7.86 -4.09
C LEU A 106 -0.09 7.97 -4.85
N THR A 107 -0.58 6.87 -5.42
CA THR A 107 -1.86 6.83 -6.13
C THR A 107 -2.83 5.89 -5.44
N SER A 108 -4.10 6.27 -5.37
CA SER A 108 -5.15 5.45 -4.79
C SER A 108 -6.52 5.78 -5.40
N LYS A 109 -7.44 4.81 -5.38
CA LYS A 109 -8.86 5.05 -5.61
C LYS A 109 -9.52 5.79 -4.45
N SER A 110 -8.98 5.67 -3.24
CA SER A 110 -9.50 6.34 -2.06
C SER A 110 -8.95 7.75 -1.92
N LEU A 111 -9.82 8.74 -2.10
CA LEU A 111 -9.50 10.13 -1.78
C LEU A 111 -9.22 10.31 -0.27
N GLN A 112 -9.92 9.53 0.58
CA GLN A 112 -9.73 9.62 2.02
C GLN A 112 -8.32 9.17 2.41
N LEU A 113 -7.86 8.02 1.91
CA LEU A 113 -6.48 7.56 2.15
C LEU A 113 -5.45 8.61 1.73
N ILE A 114 -5.63 9.23 0.56
CA ILE A 114 -4.74 10.26 0.02
C ILE A 114 -4.72 11.51 0.93
N LYS A 115 -5.88 11.95 1.45
CA LYS A 115 -5.97 13.06 2.40
C LYS A 115 -5.32 12.73 3.74
N ASP A 116 -5.56 11.54 4.25
CA ASP A 116 -4.98 11.06 5.51
C ASP A 116 -3.45 11.04 5.44
N VAL A 117 -2.90 10.49 4.35
CA VAL A 117 -1.45 10.48 4.11
C VAL A 117 -0.88 11.90 3.99
N GLN A 118 -1.60 12.81 3.30
CA GLN A 118 -1.21 14.22 3.24
C GLN A 118 -1.10 14.83 4.64
N LEU A 119 -2.08 14.57 5.49
CA LEU A 119 -2.09 15.06 6.87
C LEU A 119 -0.91 14.50 7.68
N LEU A 120 -0.62 13.20 7.57
CA LEU A 120 0.55 12.60 8.22
C LEU A 120 1.85 13.24 7.74
N LEU A 121 2.03 13.45 6.44
CA LEU A 121 3.22 14.08 5.87
C LEU A 121 3.41 15.52 6.34
N LEU A 122 2.31 16.27 6.57
CA LEU A 122 2.38 17.63 7.11
C LEU A 122 3.02 17.67 8.51
N ASN A 123 2.81 16.64 9.34
CA ASN A 123 3.45 16.54 10.66
C ASN A 123 4.98 16.39 10.57
N TYR A 124 5.51 16.00 9.40
CA TYR A 124 6.94 15.96 9.10
C TYR A 124 7.43 17.22 8.35
N GLY A 125 6.56 18.23 8.18
CA GLY A 125 6.84 19.42 7.38
C GLY A 125 6.95 19.13 5.87
N ILE A 126 6.43 18.00 5.41
CA ILE A 126 6.45 17.58 4.01
C ILE A 126 5.15 18.04 3.35
N LYS A 127 5.27 19.05 2.48
CA LYS A 127 4.15 19.57 1.70
C LYS A 127 3.91 18.71 0.47
N SER A 128 2.63 18.44 0.17
CA SER A 128 2.22 17.67 -1.01
C SER A 128 0.99 18.27 -1.66
N ARG A 129 0.71 17.87 -2.88
CA ARG A 129 -0.49 18.27 -3.64
C ARG A 129 -1.30 17.03 -4.00
N ILE A 130 -2.62 17.17 -3.94
CA ILE A 130 -3.55 16.13 -4.38
C ILE A 130 -4.09 16.51 -5.74
N TYR A 131 -4.04 15.57 -6.68
CA TYR A 131 -4.59 15.69 -8.02
C TYR A 131 -5.67 14.65 -8.24
N ASN A 132 -6.77 15.05 -8.84
CA ASN A 132 -7.72 14.10 -9.41
C ASN A 132 -7.18 13.66 -10.79
N ARG A 133 -6.85 12.37 -10.91
CA ARG A 133 -6.35 11.72 -12.14
C ARG A 133 -7.39 10.79 -12.75
N SER A 134 -8.64 10.89 -12.30
CA SER A 134 -9.72 10.05 -12.81
C SER A 134 -9.90 10.21 -14.31
N ARG A 135 -10.24 9.11 -14.97
CA ARG A 135 -10.47 9.02 -16.42
C ARG A 135 -11.84 8.41 -16.69
N ALA A 136 -12.27 8.44 -17.92
CA ALA A 136 -13.49 7.75 -18.32
C ALA A 136 -13.40 6.24 -17.98
N PRO A 137 -14.48 5.65 -17.50
CA PRO A 137 -14.56 4.21 -17.26
C PRO A 137 -14.27 3.42 -18.55
N ARG A 138 -13.62 2.27 -18.42
CA ARG A 138 -13.29 1.44 -19.58
C ARG A 138 -13.12 -0.04 -19.22
N ASN A 139 -13.41 -0.90 -20.19
CA ASN A 139 -12.99 -2.29 -20.15
C ASN A 139 -11.47 -2.37 -20.42
N LEU A 140 -10.74 -3.11 -19.60
CA LEU A 140 -9.28 -3.23 -19.71
C LEU A 140 -8.85 -4.49 -20.44
N PHE A 141 -9.16 -5.65 -19.90
CA PHE A 141 -8.77 -6.94 -20.48
C PHE A 141 -9.79 -8.03 -20.15
N PRO A 142 -9.98 -8.99 -21.06
CA PRO A 142 -10.78 -10.18 -20.78
C PRO A 142 -9.98 -11.16 -19.89
N TYR A 143 -10.68 -11.90 -19.06
CA TYR A 143 -10.10 -13.00 -18.27
C TYR A 143 -11.14 -14.12 -18.10
N THR A 144 -10.65 -15.32 -17.83
CA THR A 144 -11.51 -16.48 -17.55
C THR A 144 -11.45 -16.77 -16.06
N THR A 145 -12.61 -16.91 -15.43
CA THR A 145 -12.71 -17.29 -14.03
C THR A 145 -12.33 -18.77 -13.84
N LYS A 146 -12.08 -19.18 -12.59
CA LYS A 146 -11.82 -20.60 -12.28
C LYS A 146 -12.99 -21.53 -12.65
N SER A 147 -14.22 -21.00 -12.76
CA SER A 147 -15.40 -21.71 -13.22
C SER A 147 -15.54 -21.77 -14.76
N GLY A 148 -14.57 -21.24 -15.51
CA GLY A 148 -14.61 -21.22 -16.98
C GLY A 148 -15.42 -20.07 -17.59
N GLU A 149 -15.97 -19.17 -16.78
CA GLU A 149 -16.76 -18.03 -17.25
C GLU A 149 -15.85 -16.92 -17.78
N ALA A 150 -16.09 -16.45 -19.01
CA ALA A 150 -15.38 -15.30 -19.57
C ALA A 150 -15.91 -14.00 -18.97
N LYS A 151 -15.01 -13.19 -18.41
CA LYS A 151 -15.30 -11.87 -17.84
C LYS A 151 -14.34 -10.83 -18.39
N THR A 152 -14.71 -9.56 -18.27
CA THR A 152 -13.84 -8.43 -18.61
C THR A 152 -13.58 -7.63 -17.36
N TYR A 153 -12.31 -7.33 -17.09
CA TYR A 153 -11.95 -6.44 -15.99
C TYR A 153 -12.38 -5.02 -16.34
N TYR A 154 -13.23 -4.46 -15.52
CA TYR A 154 -13.78 -3.11 -15.67
C TYR A 154 -13.07 -2.15 -14.73
N SER A 155 -12.64 -1.00 -15.24
CA SER A 155 -12.15 0.11 -14.45
C SER A 155 -13.15 1.25 -14.47
N ASP A 156 -13.57 1.70 -13.29
CA ASP A 156 -14.39 2.91 -13.12
C ASP A 156 -13.61 4.21 -13.42
N GLY A 157 -12.31 4.07 -13.63
CA GLY A 157 -11.41 5.17 -13.96
C GLY A 157 -11.07 6.10 -12.79
N ILE A 158 -11.61 5.88 -11.60
CA ILE A 158 -11.38 6.73 -10.43
C ILE A 158 -9.93 6.56 -9.93
N LEU A 159 -9.21 7.68 -9.82
CA LEU A 159 -7.82 7.70 -9.35
C LEU A 159 -7.47 9.07 -8.77
N TYR A 160 -6.86 9.06 -7.61
CA TYR A 160 -6.28 10.24 -6.95
C TYR A 160 -4.77 10.06 -6.79
N GLU A 161 -4.03 11.14 -6.93
CA GLU A 161 -2.58 11.17 -6.81
C GLU A 161 -2.17 12.20 -5.76
N LEU A 162 -1.38 11.77 -4.79
CA LEU A 162 -0.64 12.65 -3.91
C LEU A 162 0.77 12.81 -4.48
N ASN A 163 1.21 14.05 -4.64
CA ASN A 163 2.52 14.38 -5.19
C ASN A 163 3.33 15.22 -4.21
N VAL A 164 4.48 14.70 -3.83
CA VAL A 164 5.53 15.40 -3.09
C VAL A 164 6.59 15.83 -4.10
N GLY A 165 6.85 17.13 -4.20
CA GLY A 165 7.81 17.65 -5.16
C GLY A 165 8.69 18.76 -4.58
N ARG A 166 9.67 19.20 -5.36
CA ARG A 166 10.58 20.31 -5.02
C ARG A 166 11.32 20.06 -3.69
N GLU A 167 11.41 21.07 -2.84
CA GLU A 167 12.09 21.02 -1.53
C GLU A 167 11.52 19.96 -0.58
N SER A 168 10.22 19.63 -0.70
CA SER A 168 9.59 18.61 0.14
C SER A 168 10.09 17.19 -0.15
N VAL A 169 10.67 16.94 -1.33
CA VAL A 169 11.29 15.64 -1.65
C VAL A 169 12.52 15.39 -0.79
N ILE A 170 13.33 16.38 -0.53
CA ILE A 170 14.52 16.27 0.33
C ILE A 170 14.07 15.87 1.74
N ARG A 171 13.09 16.59 2.29
CA ARG A 171 12.52 16.24 3.60
C ARG A 171 11.88 14.85 3.64
N PHE A 172 11.24 14.43 2.55
CA PHE A 172 10.70 13.09 2.46
C PHE A 172 11.80 12.04 2.60
N ILE A 173 12.92 12.19 1.88
CA ILE A 173 14.07 11.26 1.94
C ILE A 173 14.72 11.25 3.33
N GLU A 174 14.77 12.40 4.02
CA GLU A 174 15.41 12.53 5.33
C GLU A 174 14.53 12.00 6.49
N GLN A 175 13.20 12.05 6.35
CA GLN A 175 12.27 11.80 7.45
C GLN A 175 11.50 10.49 7.31
N ILE A 176 11.29 10.04 6.08
CA ILE A 176 10.54 8.84 5.72
C ILE A 176 11.49 7.83 5.04
#